data_271e34e7be5e9114f18449010b5e99bf
#
_entry.id   271e34e7be5e9114f18449010b5e99bf
#
_cell.length_a   1.000
_cell.length_b   1.000
_cell.length_c   1.000
_cell.angle_alpha   90.00
_cell.angle_beta   90.00
_cell.angle_gamma   90.00
#
_symmetry.space_group_name_H-M   'P 1'
#
loop_
_entity.id
_entity.type
_entity.pdbx_description
1 polymer ?
#
loop_
_entity_poly.entity_id
_entity_poly.type
_entity_poly.pdbx_seq_one_letter_code
_entity_poly.pdbx_strand_id
1 'polypeptide(L)'
;MAHGETCPQYLFLTIDDLDRKGMEGAMFCCSPPPRDKAGQEAIWRGLQTGIFQVVSSDHAPYRFDATGKLKAGPNPSFKEIANGVPGIELRLPLLFSEGVGKSRIDLQRFVDLTATAAAKIYGLYPGKGTIAVGS
;
A
#
# COMPACT_ATOMS: atom_id res chain seq x y z
N MET A 1 11.41 7.91 18.79
CA MET A 1 11.55 8.09 17.32
C MET A 1 10.27 7.57 16.69
N ALA A 2 9.68 8.30 15.74
CA ALA A 2 8.51 7.84 15.00
C ALA A 2 8.96 7.24 13.66
N HIS A 3 8.28 6.18 13.22
CA HIS A 3 8.50 5.55 11.92
C HIS A 3 7.24 5.69 11.06
N GLY A 4 7.42 6.03 9.79
CA GLY A 4 6.34 6.17 8.82
C GLY A 4 6.25 4.95 7.92
N GLU A 5 5.01 4.52 7.67
CA GLU A 5 4.68 3.41 6.79
C GLU A 5 3.66 3.84 5.75
N THR A 6 3.72 3.27 4.55
CA THR A 6 2.68 3.42 3.53
C THR A 6 2.43 2.08 2.82
N CYS A 7 1.36 2.02 2.03
CA CYS A 7 0.90 0.80 1.38
C CYS A 7 0.60 1.05 -0.10
N PRO A 8 0.50 -0.01 -0.94
CA PRO A 8 0.29 0.14 -2.39
C PRO A 8 -0.92 0.98 -2.76
N GLN A 9 -2.04 0.85 -2.05
CA GLN A 9 -3.25 1.59 -2.34
C GLN A 9 -3.04 3.11 -2.36
N TYR A 10 -2.17 3.64 -1.52
CA TYR A 10 -1.89 5.08 -1.46
C TYR A 10 -0.92 5.59 -2.53
N LEU A 11 -0.24 4.67 -3.20
CA LEU A 11 0.68 4.95 -4.30
C LEU A 11 0.00 4.83 -5.67
N PHE A 12 -1.11 4.07 -5.76
CA PHE A 12 -1.69 3.67 -7.04
C PHE A 12 -3.17 3.97 -7.20
N LEU A 13 -3.93 4.13 -6.10
CA LEU A 13 -5.34 4.50 -6.12
C LEU A 13 -5.52 5.98 -5.77
N THR A 14 -6.61 6.55 -6.26
CA THR A 14 -7.02 7.92 -5.93
C THR A 14 -8.48 7.97 -5.50
N ILE A 15 -8.94 9.14 -5.07
CA ILE A 15 -10.34 9.37 -4.74
C ILE A 15 -11.27 9.08 -5.93
N ASP A 16 -10.79 9.23 -7.16
CA ASP A 16 -11.56 8.95 -8.38
C ASP A 16 -11.93 7.46 -8.50
N ASP A 17 -11.11 6.57 -7.92
CA ASP A 17 -11.43 5.14 -7.85
C ASP A 17 -12.58 4.87 -6.88
N LEU A 18 -12.69 5.64 -5.79
CA LEU A 18 -13.81 5.55 -4.86
C LEU A 18 -15.09 6.15 -5.43
N ASP A 19 -14.97 7.16 -6.29
CA ASP A 19 -16.13 7.89 -6.88
C ASP A 19 -16.66 7.24 -8.16
N ARG A 20 -16.33 5.98 -8.42
CA ARG A 20 -16.88 5.21 -9.54
C ARG A 20 -18.38 5.00 -9.37
N LYS A 21 -19.11 4.96 -10.48
CA LYS A 21 -20.56 4.84 -10.51
C LYS A 21 -21.06 3.55 -9.85
N GLY A 22 -22.21 3.64 -9.23
CA GLY A 22 -22.86 2.53 -8.56
C GLY A 22 -21.99 1.91 -7.47
N MET A 23 -21.90 0.59 -7.43
CA MET A 23 -21.11 -0.13 -6.42
C MET A 23 -19.64 -0.37 -6.81
N GLU A 24 -19.18 0.08 -7.98
CA GLU A 24 -17.79 -0.14 -8.41
C GLU A 24 -16.78 0.51 -7.45
N GLY A 25 -17.08 1.70 -6.93
CA GLY A 25 -16.23 2.36 -5.93
C GLY A 25 -16.03 1.56 -4.64
N ALA A 26 -16.97 0.70 -4.28
CA ALA A 26 -16.86 -0.17 -3.11
C ALA A 26 -15.66 -1.14 -3.21
N MET A 27 -15.23 -1.48 -4.44
CA MET A 27 -14.03 -2.31 -4.67
C MET A 27 -12.78 -1.71 -4.02
N PHE A 28 -12.69 -0.38 -3.98
CA PHE A 28 -11.53 0.39 -3.50
C PHE A 28 -11.72 0.95 -2.08
N CYS A 29 -12.84 0.64 -1.42
CA CYS A 29 -13.11 1.10 -0.06
C CYS A 29 -12.07 0.55 0.91
N CYS A 30 -11.30 1.46 1.53
CA CYS A 30 -10.28 1.19 2.54
C CYS A 30 -10.09 2.39 3.47
N SER A 31 -9.42 2.20 4.60
CA SER A 31 -9.14 3.25 5.59
C SER A 31 -7.64 3.32 5.91
N PRO A 32 -7.05 4.52 5.85
CA PRO A 32 -7.59 5.77 5.34
C PRO A 32 -8.01 5.69 3.87
N PRO A 33 -8.98 6.49 3.39
CA PRO A 33 -9.34 6.48 1.98
C PRO A 33 -8.23 7.08 1.12
N PRO A 34 -8.00 6.58 -0.11
CA PRO A 34 -7.11 7.22 -1.08
C PRO A 34 -7.47 8.69 -1.28
N ARG A 35 -6.45 9.52 -1.49
CA ARG A 35 -6.58 10.95 -1.72
C ARG A 35 -6.46 11.28 -3.21
N ASP A 36 -6.38 12.55 -3.53
CA ASP A 36 -6.15 13.02 -4.89
C ASP A 36 -4.72 12.71 -5.40
N LYS A 37 -4.50 13.06 -6.66
CA LYS A 37 -3.19 12.88 -7.30
C LYS A 37 -2.05 13.62 -6.60
N ALA A 38 -2.33 14.80 -6.03
CA ALA A 38 -1.34 15.59 -5.30
C ALA A 38 -0.92 14.87 -4.00
N GLY A 39 -1.88 14.27 -3.29
CA GLY A 39 -1.61 13.42 -2.13
C GLY A 39 -0.78 12.18 -2.49
N GLN A 40 -1.10 11.50 -3.60
CA GLN A 40 -0.33 10.37 -4.11
C GLN A 40 1.12 10.76 -4.41
N GLU A 41 1.37 11.88 -5.09
CA GLU A 41 2.72 12.38 -5.38
C GLU A 41 3.47 12.82 -4.11
N ALA A 42 2.76 13.31 -3.10
CA ALA A 42 3.37 13.61 -1.79
C ALA A 42 3.89 12.36 -1.09
N ILE A 43 3.17 11.23 -1.20
CA ILE A 43 3.62 9.93 -0.66
C ILE A 43 4.86 9.43 -1.40
N TRP A 44 4.88 9.52 -2.74
CA TRP A 44 6.08 9.19 -3.53
C TRP A 44 7.30 10.01 -3.10
N ARG A 45 7.13 11.33 -2.91
CA ARG A 45 8.20 12.18 -2.37
C ARG A 45 8.64 11.75 -0.98
N GLY A 46 7.69 11.38 -0.12
CA GLY A 46 7.98 10.86 1.22
C GLY A 46 8.83 9.59 1.22
N LEU A 47 8.61 8.69 0.24
CA LEU A 47 9.46 7.51 0.01
C LEU A 47 10.87 7.91 -0.44
N GLN A 48 10.98 8.88 -1.36
CA GLN A 48 12.28 9.38 -1.86
C GLN A 48 13.11 10.03 -0.77
N THR A 49 12.47 10.85 0.07
CA THR A 49 13.16 11.69 1.07
C THR A 49 13.35 11.03 2.43
N GLY A 50 12.83 9.79 2.61
CA GLY A 50 13.00 9.05 3.85
C GLY A 50 11.97 9.40 4.94
N ILE A 51 10.90 10.14 4.62
CA ILE A 51 9.78 10.37 5.56
C ILE A 51 9.07 9.06 5.88
N PHE A 52 8.86 8.20 4.87
CA PHE A 52 8.38 6.84 5.07
C PHE A 52 9.55 5.85 5.06
N GLN A 53 9.62 4.98 6.06
CA GLN A 53 10.66 3.97 6.21
C GLN A 53 10.25 2.62 5.64
N VAL A 54 8.96 2.32 5.58
CA VAL A 54 8.47 0.99 5.19
C VAL A 54 7.33 1.12 4.17
N VAL A 55 7.32 0.22 3.19
CA VAL A 55 6.16 -0.06 2.35
C VAL A 55 5.65 -1.46 2.70
N SER A 56 4.53 -1.52 3.43
CA SER A 56 3.81 -2.76 3.75
C SER A 56 2.68 -3.02 2.75
N SER A 57 1.81 -3.98 3.00
CA SER A 57 0.73 -4.33 2.07
C SER A 57 -0.66 -3.90 2.54
N ASP A 58 -0.89 -3.82 3.84
CA ASP A 58 -2.23 -3.65 4.42
C ASP A 58 -3.27 -4.57 3.74
N HIS A 59 -2.86 -5.84 3.52
CA HIS A 59 -3.62 -6.79 2.72
C HIS A 59 -4.89 -7.23 3.45
N ALA A 60 -6.03 -6.76 2.97
CA ALA A 60 -7.36 -7.14 3.45
C ALA A 60 -8.26 -7.52 2.27
N PRO A 61 -8.14 -8.76 1.75
CA PRO A 61 -8.84 -9.19 0.56
C PRO A 61 -10.30 -9.50 0.86
N TYR A 62 -11.18 -8.89 0.10
CA TYR A 62 -12.61 -9.20 0.09
C TYR A 62 -13.06 -9.50 -1.33
N ARG A 63 -13.89 -10.51 -1.50
CA ARG A 63 -14.54 -10.79 -2.79
C ARG A 63 -15.46 -9.63 -3.17
N PHE A 64 -15.54 -9.33 -4.45
CA PHE A 64 -16.47 -8.33 -4.98
C PHE A 64 -17.79 -9.01 -5.39
N ASP A 65 -18.44 -9.61 -4.40
CA ASP A 65 -19.72 -10.32 -4.53
C ASP A 65 -20.54 -10.20 -3.23
N ALA A 66 -21.69 -10.87 -3.18
CA ALA A 66 -22.60 -10.87 -2.03
C ALA A 66 -22.02 -11.52 -0.76
N THR A 67 -20.88 -12.20 -0.83
CA THR A 67 -20.19 -12.75 0.35
C THR A 67 -19.11 -11.79 0.90
N GLY A 68 -18.78 -10.76 0.15
CA GLY A 68 -17.74 -9.78 0.48
C GLY A 68 -18.24 -8.34 0.46
N LYS A 69 -17.73 -7.53 -0.44
CA LYS A 69 -18.00 -6.09 -0.49
C LYS A 69 -19.44 -5.71 -0.84
N LEU A 70 -20.19 -6.58 -1.49
CA LEU A 70 -21.59 -6.35 -1.87
C LEU A 70 -22.59 -6.97 -0.88
N LYS A 71 -22.13 -7.45 0.27
CA LYS A 71 -22.96 -8.15 1.27
C LYS A 71 -24.14 -7.32 1.77
N ALA A 72 -23.96 -6.03 1.91
CA ALA A 72 -24.99 -5.11 2.43
C ALA A 72 -26.01 -4.64 1.37
N GLY A 73 -25.97 -5.20 0.15
CA GLY A 73 -26.92 -4.91 -0.92
C GLY A 73 -26.50 -3.74 -1.81
N PRO A 74 -27.46 -3.17 -2.59
CA PRO A 74 -27.14 -2.22 -3.67
C PRO A 74 -26.89 -0.78 -3.22
N ASN A 75 -27.32 -0.40 -2.02
CA ASN A 75 -27.19 0.98 -1.52
C ASN A 75 -26.68 1.00 -0.06
N PRO A 76 -25.54 0.42 0.26
CA PRO A 76 -25.01 0.41 1.61
C PRO A 76 -24.43 1.78 1.97
N SER A 77 -24.42 2.12 3.25
CA SER A 77 -23.52 3.16 3.74
C SER A 77 -22.07 2.67 3.66
N PHE A 78 -21.11 3.59 3.61
CA PHE A 78 -19.67 3.20 3.57
C PHE A 78 -19.24 2.34 4.78
N LYS A 79 -19.94 2.44 5.91
CA LYS A 79 -19.68 1.64 7.12
C LYS A 79 -20.06 0.17 6.98
N GLU A 80 -20.96 -0.13 6.05
CA GLU A 80 -21.44 -1.48 5.80
C GLU A 80 -20.63 -2.18 4.69
N ILE A 81 -19.80 -1.44 3.96
CA ILE A 81 -18.89 -1.99 2.96
C ILE A 81 -17.68 -2.58 3.67
N ALA A 82 -17.31 -3.81 3.35
CA ALA A 82 -16.10 -4.43 3.87
C ALA A 82 -14.87 -3.57 3.53
N ASN A 83 -14.15 -3.16 4.57
CA ASN A 83 -13.11 -2.14 4.51
C ASN A 83 -11.73 -2.78 4.31
N GLY A 84 -11.11 -2.56 3.17
CA GLY A 84 -9.79 -3.05 2.82
C GLY A 84 -9.67 -3.44 1.35
N VAL A 85 -8.44 -3.53 0.87
CA VAL A 85 -8.09 -3.91 -0.51
C VAL A 85 -6.98 -4.97 -0.50
N PRO A 86 -6.88 -5.83 -1.52
CA PRO A 86 -5.73 -6.73 -1.66
C PRO A 86 -4.49 -5.94 -2.07
N GLY A 87 -3.31 -6.38 -1.63
CA GLY A 87 -2.06 -5.68 -1.95
C GLY A 87 -0.79 -6.54 -1.89
N ILE A 88 -0.83 -7.69 -1.18
CA ILE A 88 0.39 -8.44 -0.87
C ILE A 88 1.10 -8.99 -2.11
N GLU A 89 0.36 -9.50 -3.08
CA GLU A 89 0.90 -10.08 -4.30
C GLU A 89 1.56 -9.02 -5.19
N LEU A 90 0.92 -7.86 -5.31
CA LEU A 90 1.34 -6.81 -6.23
C LEU A 90 2.31 -5.78 -5.62
N ARG A 91 2.50 -5.79 -4.31
CA ARG A 91 3.32 -4.80 -3.59
C ARG A 91 4.72 -4.64 -4.19
N LEU A 92 5.46 -5.72 -4.30
CA LEU A 92 6.83 -5.69 -4.81
C LEU A 92 6.89 -5.39 -6.32
N PRO A 93 6.13 -6.08 -7.19
CA PRO A 93 6.12 -5.78 -8.63
C PRO A 93 5.75 -4.34 -8.94
N LEU A 94 4.70 -3.81 -8.33
CA LEU A 94 4.26 -2.42 -8.56
C LEU A 94 5.29 -1.41 -8.07
N LEU A 95 5.80 -1.58 -6.85
CA LEU A 95 6.81 -0.67 -6.32
C LEU A 95 8.11 -0.72 -7.14
N PHE A 96 8.49 -1.89 -7.65
CA PHE A 96 9.66 -2.01 -8.51
C PHE A 96 9.43 -1.33 -9.87
N SER A 97 8.35 -1.64 -10.57
CA SER A 97 8.10 -1.09 -11.91
C SER A 97 7.88 0.41 -11.89
N GLU A 98 7.07 0.92 -10.97
CA GLU A 98 6.70 2.33 -10.88
C GLU A 98 7.70 3.17 -10.08
N GLY A 99 8.39 2.56 -9.13
CA GLY A 99 9.43 3.20 -8.32
C GLY A 99 10.78 3.17 -9.00
N VAL A 100 11.37 1.99 -9.13
CA VAL A 100 12.73 1.81 -9.71
C VAL A 100 12.67 1.99 -11.22
N GLY A 101 11.75 1.33 -11.92
CA GLY A 101 11.63 1.39 -13.38
C GLY A 101 11.39 2.80 -13.91
N LYS A 102 10.71 3.66 -13.16
CA LYS A 102 10.49 5.08 -13.51
C LYS A 102 11.46 6.04 -12.80
N SER A 103 12.53 5.53 -12.20
CA SER A 103 13.57 6.31 -11.52
C SER A 103 13.03 7.25 -10.42
N ARG A 104 11.92 6.88 -9.78
CA ARG A 104 11.40 7.60 -8.61
C ARG A 104 12.20 7.30 -7.35
N ILE A 105 12.67 6.05 -7.21
CA ILE A 105 13.59 5.59 -6.16
C ILE A 105 14.68 4.72 -6.80
N ASP A 106 15.83 4.63 -6.18
CA ASP A 106 16.89 3.70 -6.60
C ASP A 106 16.65 2.29 -6.03
N LEU A 107 17.46 1.33 -6.49
CA LEU A 107 17.36 -0.06 -6.08
C LEU A 107 17.67 -0.24 -4.59
N GLN A 108 18.61 0.51 -4.04
CA GLN A 108 18.97 0.47 -2.64
C GLN A 108 17.79 0.93 -1.77
N ARG A 109 17.14 2.01 -2.19
CA ARG A 109 15.95 2.51 -1.49
C ARG A 109 14.78 1.54 -1.58
N PHE A 110 14.58 0.88 -2.72
CA PHE A 110 13.58 -0.17 -2.86
C PHE A 110 13.81 -1.32 -1.86
N VAL A 111 15.04 -1.82 -1.74
CA VAL A 111 15.37 -2.90 -0.79
C VAL A 111 15.21 -2.44 0.65
N ASP A 112 15.63 -1.21 0.96
CA ASP A 112 15.47 -0.64 2.30
C ASP A 112 14.00 -0.57 2.69
N LEU A 113 13.14 0.01 1.85
CA LEU A 113 11.70 0.17 2.07
C LEU A 113 10.94 -1.15 2.22
N THR A 114 11.38 -2.21 1.55
CA THR A 114 10.64 -3.48 1.45
C THR A 114 11.16 -4.58 2.38
N ALA A 115 12.37 -4.44 2.91
CA ALA A 115 13.01 -5.47 3.71
C ALA A 115 13.87 -4.92 4.86
N THR A 116 14.91 -4.13 4.56
CA THR A 116 15.96 -3.80 5.53
C THR A 116 15.44 -2.91 6.66
N ALA A 117 14.70 -1.85 6.35
CA ALA A 117 14.18 -0.93 7.35
C ALA A 117 13.19 -1.64 8.29
N ALA A 118 12.28 -2.44 7.75
CA ALA A 118 11.36 -3.24 8.57
C ALA A 118 12.12 -4.18 9.51
N ALA A 119 13.12 -4.90 9.00
CA ALA A 119 13.95 -5.80 9.83
C ALA A 119 14.66 -5.06 10.98
N LYS A 120 15.18 -3.86 10.72
CA LYS A 120 15.81 -3.02 11.76
C LYS A 120 14.79 -2.53 12.79
N ILE A 121 13.63 -2.05 12.35
CA ILE A 121 12.56 -1.53 13.23
C ILE A 121 12.04 -2.62 14.16
N TYR A 122 11.88 -3.84 13.66
CA TYR A 122 11.37 -4.98 14.44
C TYR A 122 12.47 -5.76 15.17
N GLY A 123 13.73 -5.33 15.14
CA GLY A 123 14.85 -5.99 15.83
C GLY A 123 15.24 -7.35 15.25
N LEU A 124 14.93 -7.59 13.97
CA LEU A 124 15.23 -8.85 13.26
C LEU A 124 16.53 -8.79 12.45
N TYR A 125 17.09 -7.60 12.27
CA TYR A 125 18.35 -7.41 11.60
C TYR A 125 19.53 -7.87 12.48
N PRO A 126 20.57 -8.56 11.95
CA PRO A 126 20.83 -8.93 10.55
C PRO A 126 20.26 -10.29 10.12
N GLY A 127 19.59 -11.03 10.98
CA GLY A 127 19.00 -12.33 10.63
C GLY A 127 17.93 -12.26 9.52
N LYS A 128 17.35 -11.05 9.30
CA LYS A 128 16.46 -10.68 8.20
C LYS A 128 16.87 -9.31 7.66
N GLY A 129 16.46 -8.98 6.43
CA GLY A 129 16.65 -7.66 5.83
C GLY A 129 18.04 -7.42 5.22
N THR A 130 18.87 -8.45 5.12
CA THR A 130 20.14 -8.43 4.39
C THR A 130 20.43 -9.81 3.82
N ILE A 131 21.37 -9.89 2.89
CA ILE A 131 21.93 -11.15 2.36
C ILE A 131 23.37 -11.19 2.83
N ALA A 132 23.62 -11.94 3.89
CA ALA A 132 24.95 -12.10 4.49
C ALA A 132 25.09 -13.50 5.07
N VAL A 133 26.34 -13.92 5.34
CA VAL A 133 26.60 -15.21 6.00
C VAL A 133 25.96 -15.20 7.37
N GLY A 134 25.06 -16.15 7.65
CA GLY A 134 24.33 -16.26 8.91
C GLY A 134 23.00 -15.50 8.95
N SER A 135 22.53 -14.93 7.82
CA SER A 135 21.21 -14.31 7.71
C SER A 135 20.10 -15.34 7.49
#